data_55b946ae12bae727b5196e369ec87acf
#
_entry.id   55b946ae12bae727b5196e369ec87acf
#
_cell.length_a   1.000
_cell.length_b   1.000
_cell.length_c   1.000
_cell.angle_alpha   90.00
_cell.angle_beta   90.00
_cell.angle_gamma   90.00
#
_symmetry.space_group_name_H-M   'P 1'
#
loop_
_entity.id
_entity.type
_entity.pdbx_description
1 polymer ?
#
loop_
_entity_poly.entity_id
_entity_poly.type
_entity_poly.pdbx_seq_one_letter_code
_entity_poly.pdbx_strand_id
1 'polypeptide(L)'
;MSRLLRTAVAWSVLANVTTAMAQEPSDQNTQWLYQVDQYVMDQSEQTRRQAAQRSLLRVVSRVSGLVSVPRNASITQALANPERYFAKYVYFDPKGVDPNGLNRIDNAKESDATALAVRFTFQPAMIKQLARSAKLPIWWSRRPLTLVWMVLDEPDGRSVVDQGAVSIRSALDYAAHQRGLPVLLPAMDLDDSLLVSTGVVWGKFTDVLDQASDRYDAGQYLVGRFSVQEILGERFFTGEWLVRSEGGDTSRFIRGADIDTVASIGIDMAAQGVLDQHLVFADALRQHELVVSGINDIRAYSSLLDYLQSLEFVDDVMLLSMHQNTLRLRVNTAATDKQLHSLLVDDGRFARAPEAAGVEPGARAKAPEFVWRVRS
;
A
#
# COMPACT_ATOMS: atom_id res chain seq x y z
N MET A 1 -22.76 -75.18 29.23
CA MET A 1 -23.06 -73.97 29.99
C MET A 1 -21.86 -73.04 29.88
N SER A 2 -21.83 -72.17 28.89
CA SER A 2 -20.74 -71.19 28.70
C SER A 2 -21.37 -69.85 28.27
N ARG A 3 -21.20 -68.85 29.12
CA ARG A 3 -21.69 -67.49 28.91
C ARG A 3 -20.70 -66.73 28.03
N LEU A 4 -21.17 -66.24 26.91
CA LEU A 4 -20.45 -65.31 26.03
C LEU A 4 -20.59 -63.89 26.60
N LEU A 5 -19.47 -63.29 27.01
CA LEU A 5 -19.36 -61.86 27.30
C LEU A 5 -19.18 -61.11 25.96
N ARG A 6 -20.10 -60.20 25.67
CA ARG A 6 -19.98 -59.23 24.56
C ARG A 6 -19.35 -57.95 25.17
N THR A 7 -18.12 -57.67 24.78
CA THR A 7 -17.47 -56.38 25.02
C THR A 7 -17.85 -55.40 23.92
N ALA A 8 -18.58 -54.35 24.27
CA ALA A 8 -18.85 -53.20 23.42
C ALA A 8 -17.65 -52.25 23.44
N VAL A 9 -17.00 -52.09 22.27
CA VAL A 9 -15.97 -51.06 22.07
C VAL A 9 -16.68 -49.79 21.63
N ALA A 10 -16.69 -48.81 22.51
CA ALA A 10 -17.14 -47.44 22.22
C ALA A 10 -16.03 -46.72 21.44
N TRP A 11 -16.26 -46.39 20.19
CA TRP A 11 -15.42 -45.48 19.43
C TRP A 11 -15.84 -44.05 19.78
N SER A 12 -15.03 -43.36 20.53
CA SER A 12 -15.13 -41.91 20.74
C SER A 12 -14.49 -41.22 19.53
N VAL A 13 -15.32 -40.68 18.61
CA VAL A 13 -14.91 -39.77 17.56
C VAL A 13 -14.58 -38.42 18.21
N LEU A 14 -13.30 -38.14 18.40
CA LEU A 14 -12.82 -36.80 18.71
C LEU A 14 -12.96 -35.94 17.45
N ALA A 15 -14.00 -35.14 17.39
CA ALA A 15 -14.13 -34.06 16.43
C ALA A 15 -13.08 -32.99 16.75
N ASN A 16 -11.96 -32.98 16.05
CA ASN A 16 -11.05 -31.85 16.01
C ASN A 16 -11.78 -30.68 15.35
N VAL A 17 -12.37 -29.81 16.15
CA VAL A 17 -12.78 -28.48 15.71
C VAL A 17 -11.50 -27.68 15.53
N THR A 18 -10.97 -27.68 14.32
CA THR A 18 -9.96 -26.73 13.91
C THR A 18 -10.67 -25.37 13.85
N THR A 19 -10.58 -24.60 14.94
CA THR A 19 -10.88 -23.17 14.91
C THR A 19 -9.90 -22.60 13.88
N ALA A 20 -10.39 -22.35 12.68
CA ALA A 20 -9.73 -21.42 11.77
C ALA A 20 -9.68 -20.08 12.52
N MET A 21 -8.54 -19.77 13.10
CA MET A 21 -8.24 -18.43 13.53
C MET A 21 -8.39 -17.58 12.27
N ALA A 22 -9.48 -16.82 12.20
CA ALA A 22 -9.58 -15.72 11.26
C ALA A 22 -8.33 -14.87 11.53
N GLN A 23 -7.40 -14.90 10.59
CA GLN A 23 -6.24 -14.03 10.61
C GLN A 23 -6.84 -12.63 10.57
N GLU A 24 -6.74 -11.90 11.69
CA GLU A 24 -7.11 -10.48 11.72
C GLU A 24 -6.44 -9.85 10.50
N PRO A 25 -7.12 -8.95 9.76
CA PRO A 25 -6.45 -8.13 8.78
C PRO A 25 -5.41 -7.34 9.55
N SER A 26 -4.21 -7.91 9.64
CA SER A 26 -3.04 -7.32 10.26
C SER A 26 -2.92 -5.91 9.72
N ASP A 27 -2.59 -4.95 10.57
CA ASP A 27 -2.03 -3.65 10.19
C ASP A 27 -1.25 -3.87 8.90
N GLN A 28 -1.69 -3.25 7.79
CA GLN A 28 -1.15 -3.55 6.46
C GLN A 28 0.35 -3.58 6.62
N ASN A 29 0.96 -4.74 6.44
CA ASN A 29 2.38 -4.91 6.68
C ASN A 29 3.14 -3.93 5.78
N THR A 30 3.42 -2.75 6.28
CA THR A 30 4.10 -1.67 5.56
C THR A 30 5.59 -1.90 5.46
N GLN A 31 6.09 -2.99 6.02
CA GLN A 31 7.51 -3.32 6.03
C GLN A 31 8.11 -3.40 4.63
N TRP A 32 7.33 -3.86 3.64
CA TRP A 32 7.75 -3.94 2.24
C TRP A 32 8.13 -2.57 1.64
N LEU A 33 7.56 -1.48 2.12
CA LEU A 33 7.91 -0.12 1.68
C LEU A 33 9.37 0.22 1.97
N TYR A 34 9.91 -0.39 3.03
CA TYR A 34 11.26 -0.15 3.53
C TYR A 34 12.24 -1.28 3.17
N GLN A 35 11.83 -2.22 2.31
CA GLN A 35 12.69 -3.27 1.78
C GLN A 35 12.94 -3.05 0.30
N VAL A 36 14.20 -3.25 -0.13
CA VAL A 36 14.60 -3.16 -1.54
C VAL A 36 15.60 -4.26 -1.85
N ASP A 37 15.33 -4.95 -2.94
CA ASP A 37 16.19 -5.97 -3.51
C ASP A 37 16.92 -5.39 -4.71
N GLN A 38 18.22 -5.66 -4.80
CA GLN A 38 19.08 -5.19 -5.89
C GLN A 38 19.92 -6.34 -6.42
N TYR A 39 20.03 -6.47 -7.75
CA TYR A 39 21.07 -7.30 -8.33
C TYR A 39 22.44 -6.68 -8.13
N VAL A 40 23.41 -7.51 -7.81
CA VAL A 40 24.80 -7.12 -7.60
C VAL A 40 25.74 -8.11 -8.28
N MET A 41 26.87 -7.63 -8.77
CA MET A 41 27.85 -8.47 -9.46
C MET A 41 28.69 -9.31 -8.48
N ASP A 42 28.93 -8.76 -7.29
CA ASP A 42 29.76 -9.37 -6.25
C ASP A 42 29.35 -8.85 -4.85
N GLN A 43 30.02 -9.38 -3.81
CA GLN A 43 29.80 -8.97 -2.41
C GLN A 43 30.81 -7.91 -1.93
N SER A 44 31.51 -7.23 -2.83
CA SER A 44 32.49 -6.20 -2.44
C SER A 44 31.77 -5.03 -1.73
N GLU A 45 32.53 -4.35 -0.87
CA GLU A 45 32.02 -3.17 -0.16
C GLU A 45 31.57 -2.08 -1.12
N GLN A 46 32.31 -1.87 -2.21
CA GLN A 46 31.98 -0.88 -3.22
C GLN A 46 30.65 -1.18 -3.91
N THR A 47 30.45 -2.42 -4.37
CA THR A 47 29.22 -2.88 -5.01
C THR A 47 28.03 -2.76 -4.04
N ARG A 48 28.21 -3.22 -2.79
CA ARG A 48 27.18 -3.09 -1.75
C ARG A 48 26.80 -1.64 -1.48
N ARG A 49 27.79 -0.74 -1.37
CA ARG A 49 27.53 0.70 -1.12
C ARG A 49 26.76 1.34 -2.27
N GLN A 50 27.10 1.03 -3.51
CA GLN A 50 26.36 1.53 -4.67
C GLN A 50 24.93 0.99 -4.70
N ALA A 51 24.74 -0.29 -4.39
CA ALA A 51 23.40 -0.89 -4.27
C ALA A 51 22.60 -0.23 -3.14
N ALA A 52 23.20 0.02 -1.97
CA ALA A 52 22.58 0.71 -0.85
C ALA A 52 22.16 2.15 -1.19
N GLN A 53 22.96 2.88 -1.96
CA GLN A 53 22.63 4.23 -2.44
C GLN A 53 21.39 4.22 -3.33
N ARG A 54 21.33 3.29 -4.30
CA ARG A 54 20.16 3.14 -5.17
C ARG A 54 18.92 2.75 -4.36
N SER A 55 19.06 1.79 -3.45
CA SER A 55 18.00 1.32 -2.57
C SER A 55 17.47 2.42 -1.65
N LEU A 56 18.35 3.25 -1.09
CA LEU A 56 17.95 4.40 -0.27
C LEU A 56 17.09 5.39 -1.05
N LEU A 57 17.47 5.72 -2.27
CA LEU A 57 16.67 6.59 -3.13
C LEU A 57 15.30 5.99 -3.44
N ARG A 58 15.25 4.67 -3.69
CA ARG A 58 14.00 3.96 -3.94
C ARG A 58 13.05 4.05 -2.74
N VAL A 59 13.56 3.79 -1.54
CA VAL A 59 12.74 3.90 -0.32
C VAL A 59 12.29 5.34 -0.07
N VAL A 60 13.17 6.32 -0.27
CA VAL A 60 12.78 7.74 -0.14
C VAL A 60 11.72 8.11 -1.19
N SER A 61 11.84 7.64 -2.42
CA SER A 61 10.82 7.82 -3.48
C SER A 61 9.46 7.26 -3.05
N ARG A 62 9.43 6.01 -2.54
CA ARG A 62 8.20 5.37 -2.04
C ARG A 62 7.56 6.15 -0.89
N VAL A 63 8.36 6.58 0.08
CA VAL A 63 7.87 7.27 1.28
C VAL A 63 7.47 8.72 0.99
N SER A 64 8.12 9.37 0.04
CA SER A 64 7.79 10.75 -0.34
C SER A 64 6.73 10.86 -1.43
N GLY A 65 6.41 9.77 -2.12
CA GLY A 65 5.53 9.80 -3.29
C GLY A 65 6.16 10.46 -4.53
N LEU A 66 7.40 10.91 -4.47
CA LEU A 66 8.07 11.55 -5.60
C LEU A 66 8.62 10.53 -6.59
N VAL A 67 8.36 10.70 -7.87
CA VAL A 67 8.96 9.88 -8.94
C VAL A 67 10.48 10.05 -8.97
N SER A 68 10.94 11.28 -8.78
CA SER A 68 12.36 11.64 -8.74
C SER A 68 12.70 12.37 -7.44
N VAL A 69 13.61 11.81 -6.65
CA VAL A 69 14.07 12.39 -5.39
C VAL A 69 15.07 13.52 -5.67
N PRO A 70 14.82 14.76 -5.24
CA PRO A 70 15.74 15.89 -5.46
C PRO A 70 17.06 15.68 -4.70
N ARG A 71 18.16 16.05 -5.34
CA ARG A 71 19.53 15.93 -4.81
C ARG A 71 19.95 17.14 -3.97
N ASN A 72 19.15 17.45 -2.94
CA ASN A 72 19.53 18.48 -1.99
C ASN A 72 20.65 18.02 -1.03
N ALA A 73 21.13 18.94 -0.16
CA ALA A 73 22.25 18.66 0.75
C ALA A 73 21.98 17.45 1.66
N SER A 74 20.77 17.32 2.22
CA SER A 74 20.41 16.22 3.12
C SER A 74 20.43 14.87 2.40
N ILE A 75 19.88 14.79 1.19
CA ILE A 75 19.90 13.56 0.38
C ILE A 75 21.33 13.23 -0.06
N THR A 76 22.10 14.23 -0.49
CA THR A 76 23.51 14.02 -0.90
C THR A 76 24.34 13.49 0.26
N GLN A 77 24.17 14.04 1.47
CA GLN A 77 24.83 13.55 2.67
C GLN A 77 24.41 12.12 3.05
N ALA A 78 23.12 11.80 2.91
CA ALA A 78 22.60 10.45 3.17
C ALA A 78 23.21 9.43 2.20
N LEU A 79 23.34 9.77 0.93
CA LEU A 79 23.95 8.91 -0.07
C LEU A 79 25.46 8.73 0.13
N ALA A 80 26.13 9.67 0.75
CA ALA A 80 27.52 9.51 1.15
C ALA A 80 27.71 8.46 2.25
N ASN A 81 26.69 8.22 3.10
CA ASN A 81 26.72 7.27 4.21
C ASN A 81 25.41 6.47 4.30
N PRO A 82 25.08 5.63 3.30
CA PRO A 82 23.78 4.94 3.24
C PRO A 82 23.62 3.90 4.36
N GLU A 83 24.73 3.43 4.94
CA GLU A 83 24.77 2.42 6.01
C GLU A 83 24.01 2.86 7.28
N ARG A 84 23.86 4.16 7.49
CA ARG A 84 23.13 4.72 8.65
C ARG A 84 21.63 4.51 8.58
N TYR A 85 21.08 4.18 7.42
CA TYR A 85 19.66 4.16 7.16
C TYR A 85 19.04 2.77 7.11
N PHE A 86 19.84 1.71 6.94
CA PHE A 86 19.33 0.34 6.97
C PHE A 86 19.76 -0.40 8.24
N ALA A 87 18.86 -1.29 8.73
CA ALA A 87 19.12 -2.11 9.91
C ALA A 87 19.93 -3.36 9.59
N LYS A 88 19.68 -3.91 8.39
CA LYS A 88 20.34 -5.13 7.93
C LYS A 88 20.37 -5.21 6.41
N TYR A 89 21.28 -6.03 5.90
CA TYR A 89 21.27 -6.50 4.52
C TYR A 89 21.55 -8.01 4.48
N VAL A 90 21.04 -8.68 3.44
CA VAL A 90 21.20 -10.13 3.24
C VAL A 90 21.44 -10.40 1.76
N TYR A 91 22.48 -11.15 1.44
CA TYR A 91 22.69 -11.66 0.09
C TYR A 91 21.89 -12.95 -0.11
N PHE A 92 21.36 -13.13 -1.30
CA PHE A 92 20.58 -14.32 -1.65
C PHE A 92 20.67 -14.63 -3.14
N ASP A 93 20.32 -15.87 -3.50
CA ASP A 93 20.14 -16.27 -4.90
C ASP A 93 18.74 -15.86 -5.36
N PRO A 94 18.60 -14.96 -6.32
CA PRO A 94 17.31 -14.49 -6.79
C PRO A 94 16.46 -15.58 -7.49
N LYS A 95 17.08 -16.65 -8.01
CA LYS A 95 16.37 -17.74 -8.70
C LYS A 95 15.42 -18.52 -7.79
N GLY A 96 15.66 -18.51 -6.47
CA GLY A 96 14.83 -19.22 -5.49
C GLY A 96 13.71 -18.37 -4.88
N VAL A 97 13.67 -17.06 -5.15
CA VAL A 97 12.79 -16.13 -4.42
C VAL A 97 11.46 -15.93 -5.12
N ASP A 98 11.43 -15.98 -6.44
CA ASP A 98 10.20 -15.83 -7.21
C ASP A 98 10.29 -16.53 -8.57
N PRO A 99 9.92 -17.81 -8.64
CA PRO A 99 9.95 -18.56 -9.90
C PRO A 99 8.98 -18.01 -10.96
N ASN A 100 8.02 -17.17 -10.56
CA ASN A 100 7.04 -16.57 -11.46
C ASN A 100 7.37 -15.13 -11.86
N GLY A 101 8.49 -14.57 -11.36
CA GLY A 101 8.92 -13.21 -11.65
C GLY A 101 8.01 -12.11 -11.13
N LEU A 102 7.21 -12.40 -10.09
CA LEU A 102 6.25 -11.45 -9.52
C LEU A 102 6.90 -10.31 -8.76
N ASN A 103 8.06 -10.58 -8.14
CA ASN A 103 8.86 -9.58 -7.45
C ASN A 103 10.16 -9.36 -8.22
N ARG A 104 10.10 -8.64 -9.32
CA ARG A 104 11.28 -8.29 -10.09
C ARG A 104 12.24 -7.47 -9.24
N ILE A 105 13.51 -7.83 -9.33
CA ILE A 105 14.58 -7.13 -8.63
C ILE A 105 15.05 -5.97 -9.50
N ASP A 106 15.28 -4.81 -8.89
CA ASP A 106 15.83 -3.65 -9.60
C ASP A 106 17.14 -4.01 -10.32
N ASN A 107 17.28 -3.53 -11.56
CA ASN A 107 18.40 -3.75 -12.48
C ASN A 107 18.54 -5.18 -13.03
N ALA A 108 17.50 -5.99 -13.01
CA ALA A 108 17.50 -7.26 -13.72
C ALA A 108 17.62 -7.02 -15.23
N LYS A 109 18.73 -7.41 -15.82
CA LYS A 109 18.79 -7.79 -17.22
C LYS A 109 18.67 -9.30 -17.27
N GLU A 110 17.78 -9.80 -18.10
CA GLU A 110 17.41 -11.20 -18.24
C GLU A 110 18.57 -12.16 -18.54
N SER A 111 19.76 -11.63 -18.82
CA SER A 111 20.94 -12.38 -19.28
C SER A 111 21.91 -12.84 -18.21
N ASP A 112 21.76 -12.46 -16.93
CA ASP A 112 22.78 -12.75 -15.93
C ASP A 112 22.52 -14.08 -15.22
N ALA A 113 23.04 -15.15 -15.80
CA ALA A 113 22.98 -16.52 -15.27
C ALA A 113 23.65 -16.72 -13.88
N THR A 114 24.40 -15.74 -13.40
CA THR A 114 25.13 -15.72 -12.12
C THR A 114 24.62 -14.66 -11.17
N ALA A 115 23.33 -14.34 -11.23
CA ALA A 115 22.78 -13.24 -10.48
C ALA A 115 22.86 -13.49 -8.98
N LEU A 116 23.60 -12.64 -8.30
CA LEU A 116 23.57 -12.45 -6.86
C LEU A 116 22.67 -11.25 -6.56
N ALA A 117 21.83 -11.35 -5.55
CA ALA A 117 21.02 -10.23 -5.10
C ALA A 117 21.30 -9.88 -3.63
N VAL A 118 21.07 -8.62 -3.29
CA VAL A 118 21.14 -8.14 -1.91
C VAL A 118 19.84 -7.46 -1.54
N ARG A 119 19.26 -7.86 -0.42
CA ARG A 119 18.08 -7.22 0.21
C ARG A 119 18.53 -6.28 1.30
N PHE A 120 18.14 -5.02 1.21
CA PHE A 120 18.29 -4.04 2.28
C PHE A 120 16.97 -3.86 3.02
N THR A 121 17.02 -3.82 4.35
CA THR A 121 15.88 -3.46 5.21
C THR A 121 16.19 -2.15 5.91
N PHE A 122 15.52 -1.09 5.49
CA PHE A 122 15.71 0.26 6.01
C PHE A 122 14.94 0.46 7.31
N GLN A 123 15.43 1.38 8.14
CA GLN A 123 14.78 1.76 9.40
C GLN A 123 13.73 2.85 9.12
N PRO A 124 12.44 2.60 9.35
CA PRO A 124 11.37 3.57 9.03
C PRO A 124 11.61 4.94 9.69
N ALA A 125 12.00 4.99 10.95
CA ALA A 125 12.27 6.23 11.68
C ALA A 125 13.38 7.07 11.01
N MET A 126 14.47 6.43 10.57
CA MET A 126 15.59 7.11 9.90
C MET A 126 15.19 7.65 8.53
N ILE A 127 14.37 6.91 7.79
CA ILE A 127 13.87 7.35 6.47
C ILE A 127 12.90 8.54 6.64
N LYS A 128 11.99 8.47 7.62
CA LYS A 128 11.10 9.59 7.94
C LYS A 128 11.88 10.85 8.35
N GLN A 129 12.88 10.69 9.20
CA GLN A 129 13.77 11.81 9.60
C GLN A 129 14.51 12.38 8.40
N LEU A 130 15.01 11.54 7.48
CA LEU A 130 15.66 11.99 6.26
C LEU A 130 14.68 12.79 5.37
N ALA A 131 13.46 12.27 5.16
CA ALA A 131 12.44 12.97 4.38
C ALA A 131 12.14 14.35 4.96
N ARG A 132 11.97 14.46 6.29
CA ARG A 132 11.76 15.73 6.99
C ARG A 132 12.94 16.69 6.84
N SER A 133 14.18 16.23 7.09
CA SER A 133 15.37 17.08 6.98
C SER A 133 15.64 17.53 5.54
N ALA A 134 15.23 16.74 4.57
CA ALA A 134 15.29 17.06 3.15
C ALA A 134 14.09 17.89 2.67
N LYS A 135 13.14 18.23 3.55
CA LYS A 135 11.88 18.93 3.24
C LYS A 135 11.06 18.25 2.14
N LEU A 136 11.08 16.93 2.13
CA LEU A 136 10.28 16.14 1.20
C LEU A 136 8.89 15.92 1.79
N PRO A 137 7.86 15.78 0.95
CA PRO A 137 6.55 15.34 1.41
C PRO A 137 6.64 13.93 2.00
N ILE A 138 5.67 13.57 2.83
CA ILE A 138 5.51 12.22 3.36
C ILE A 138 4.19 11.69 2.83
N TRP A 139 4.26 10.59 2.10
CA TRP A 139 3.10 9.83 1.68
C TRP A 139 2.79 8.80 2.76
N TRP A 140 1.59 8.89 3.33
CA TRP A 140 1.16 7.98 4.37
C TRP A 140 1.27 6.51 3.91
N SER A 141 1.79 5.64 4.78
CA SER A 141 2.06 4.23 4.44
C SER A 141 0.80 3.40 4.24
N ARG A 142 -0.31 3.81 4.86
CA ARG A 142 -1.62 3.21 4.62
C ARG A 142 -2.22 3.77 3.34
N ARG A 143 -2.00 3.04 2.28
CA ARG A 143 -2.40 3.44 0.92
C ARG A 143 -3.59 2.62 0.47
N PRO A 144 -4.57 3.24 -0.21
CA PRO A 144 -5.70 2.50 -0.74
C PRO A 144 -5.22 1.46 -1.75
N LEU A 145 -5.86 0.29 -1.73
CA LEU A 145 -5.66 -0.73 -2.74
C LEU A 145 -6.17 -0.19 -4.09
N THR A 146 -5.41 -0.44 -5.15
CA THR A 146 -5.81 -0.13 -6.53
C THR A 146 -6.17 -1.43 -7.23
N LEU A 147 -7.42 -1.60 -7.63
CA LEU A 147 -7.85 -2.73 -8.45
C LEU A 147 -7.55 -2.43 -9.93
N VAL A 148 -7.14 -3.42 -10.69
CA VAL A 148 -6.78 -3.25 -12.11
C VAL A 148 -7.69 -4.09 -12.99
N TRP A 149 -8.68 -3.49 -13.62
CA TRP A 149 -9.48 -4.07 -14.68
C TRP A 149 -8.77 -3.85 -16.01
N MET A 150 -8.30 -4.89 -16.66
CA MET A 150 -7.59 -4.78 -17.92
C MET A 150 -8.13 -5.78 -18.95
N VAL A 151 -8.28 -5.33 -20.18
CA VAL A 151 -8.68 -6.16 -21.30
C VAL A 151 -7.66 -6.03 -22.43
N LEU A 152 -7.30 -7.14 -23.01
CA LEU A 152 -6.44 -7.23 -24.18
C LEU A 152 -7.24 -7.63 -25.41
N ASP A 153 -6.94 -6.99 -26.53
CA ASP A 153 -7.46 -7.31 -27.86
C ASP A 153 -6.30 -7.91 -28.65
N GLU A 154 -6.27 -9.23 -28.71
CA GLU A 154 -5.24 -10.05 -29.35
C GLU A 154 -5.78 -10.65 -30.65
N PRO A 155 -4.94 -11.18 -31.57
CA PRO A 155 -5.41 -11.76 -32.84
C PRO A 155 -6.43 -12.87 -32.70
N ASP A 156 -6.39 -13.61 -31.61
CA ASP A 156 -7.30 -14.72 -31.26
C ASP A 156 -8.55 -14.29 -30.49
N GLY A 157 -8.66 -13.00 -30.13
CA GLY A 157 -9.83 -12.43 -29.50
C GLY A 157 -9.51 -11.55 -28.29
N ARG A 158 -10.59 -11.10 -27.64
CA ARG A 158 -10.49 -10.26 -26.43
C ARG A 158 -10.60 -11.10 -25.17
N SER A 159 -9.71 -10.82 -24.22
CA SER A 159 -9.72 -11.45 -22.91
C SER A 159 -9.56 -10.42 -21.79
N VAL A 160 -10.24 -10.61 -20.66
CA VAL A 160 -9.97 -9.88 -19.43
C VAL A 160 -8.74 -10.48 -18.78
N VAL A 161 -7.83 -9.60 -18.33
CA VAL A 161 -6.62 -10.01 -17.61
C VAL A 161 -6.99 -10.36 -16.18
N ASP A 162 -6.63 -11.55 -15.75
CA ASP A 162 -6.82 -12.06 -14.41
C ASP A 162 -5.46 -12.35 -13.71
N GLN A 163 -5.53 -12.93 -12.52
CA GLN A 163 -4.34 -13.31 -11.77
C GLN A 163 -3.49 -14.40 -12.46
N GLY A 164 -4.01 -15.12 -13.45
CA GLY A 164 -3.30 -16.13 -14.24
C GLY A 164 -2.39 -15.54 -15.31
N ALA A 165 -2.55 -14.27 -15.68
CA ALA A 165 -1.74 -13.59 -16.69
C ALA A 165 -0.36 -13.18 -16.12
N VAL A 166 0.53 -14.15 -15.89
CA VAL A 166 1.78 -14.04 -15.12
C VAL A 166 2.66 -12.87 -15.55
N SER A 167 2.90 -12.69 -16.86
CA SER A 167 3.79 -11.63 -17.36
C SER A 167 3.24 -10.23 -17.10
N ILE A 168 1.93 -10.04 -17.27
CA ILE A 168 1.25 -8.76 -17.07
C ILE A 168 1.19 -8.46 -15.57
N ARG A 169 0.80 -9.44 -14.76
CA ARG A 169 0.80 -9.34 -13.32
C ARG A 169 2.18 -8.97 -12.78
N SER A 170 3.24 -9.65 -13.26
CA SER A 170 4.62 -9.34 -12.87
C SER A 170 5.02 -7.90 -13.21
N ALA A 171 4.64 -7.38 -14.38
CA ALA A 171 4.92 -6.00 -14.76
C ALA A 171 4.17 -4.99 -13.87
N LEU A 172 2.88 -5.25 -13.60
CA LEU A 172 2.07 -4.40 -12.71
C LEU A 172 2.58 -4.44 -11.27
N ASP A 173 2.87 -5.62 -10.73
CA ASP A 173 3.38 -5.80 -9.37
C ASP A 173 4.75 -5.12 -9.21
N TYR A 174 5.63 -5.25 -10.22
CA TYR A 174 6.93 -4.57 -10.20
C TYR A 174 6.76 -3.06 -10.20
N ALA A 175 5.97 -2.50 -11.12
CA ALA A 175 5.72 -1.06 -11.18
C ALA A 175 5.08 -0.54 -9.88
N ALA A 176 4.11 -1.27 -9.35
CA ALA A 176 3.43 -0.98 -8.09
C ALA A 176 4.41 -0.98 -6.90
N HIS A 177 5.27 -2.00 -6.81
CA HIS A 177 6.28 -2.10 -5.79
C HIS A 177 7.32 -0.98 -5.90
N GLN A 178 7.75 -0.63 -7.12
CA GLN A 178 8.65 0.51 -7.35
C GLN A 178 8.04 1.83 -6.88
N ARG A 179 6.76 2.02 -7.14
CA ARG A 179 6.01 3.23 -6.80
C ARG A 179 5.55 3.25 -5.35
N GLY A 180 5.48 2.08 -4.72
CA GLY A 180 4.96 1.90 -3.38
C GLY A 180 3.44 1.96 -3.31
N LEU A 181 2.72 1.51 -4.32
CA LEU A 181 1.26 1.46 -4.39
C LEU A 181 0.80 0.00 -4.35
N PRO A 182 -0.12 -0.41 -3.44
CA PRO A 182 -0.69 -1.75 -3.48
C PRO A 182 -1.64 -1.88 -4.67
N VAL A 183 -1.48 -2.96 -5.45
CA VAL A 183 -2.34 -3.27 -6.59
C VAL A 183 -2.88 -4.69 -6.53
N LEU A 184 -4.01 -4.94 -7.19
CA LEU A 184 -4.63 -6.24 -7.28
C LEU A 184 -5.28 -6.40 -8.66
N LEU A 185 -5.08 -7.55 -9.30
CA LEU A 185 -5.89 -7.99 -10.43
C LEU A 185 -7.15 -8.72 -9.93
N PRO A 186 -8.28 -8.62 -10.61
CA PRO A 186 -9.51 -9.33 -10.24
C PRO A 186 -9.29 -10.84 -10.25
N ALA A 187 -10.03 -11.55 -9.42
CA ALA A 187 -9.99 -13.01 -9.38
C ALA A 187 -10.63 -13.64 -10.63
N MET A 188 -11.53 -12.89 -11.29
CA MET A 188 -12.36 -13.33 -12.40
C MET A 188 -13.10 -14.65 -12.09
N ASP A 189 -13.51 -14.80 -10.84
CA ASP A 189 -14.37 -15.90 -10.40
C ASP A 189 -15.80 -15.76 -10.95
N LEU A 190 -16.71 -16.58 -10.48
CA LEU A 190 -18.10 -16.56 -10.95
C LEU A 190 -18.78 -15.21 -10.71
N ASP A 191 -18.54 -14.60 -9.56
CA ASP A 191 -19.16 -13.32 -9.20
C ASP A 191 -18.66 -12.17 -10.09
N ASP A 192 -17.35 -12.12 -10.35
CA ASP A 192 -16.79 -11.16 -11.30
C ASP A 192 -17.31 -11.41 -12.72
N SER A 193 -17.32 -12.67 -13.17
CA SER A 193 -17.70 -13.05 -14.55
C SER A 193 -19.17 -12.80 -14.85
N LEU A 194 -20.04 -12.78 -13.84
CA LEU A 194 -21.45 -12.42 -13.99
C LEU A 194 -21.67 -10.92 -14.26
N LEU A 195 -20.80 -10.07 -13.74
CA LEU A 195 -20.90 -8.61 -13.86
C LEU A 195 -19.98 -8.07 -14.97
N VAL A 196 -18.74 -8.56 -15.05
CA VAL A 196 -17.70 -7.99 -15.89
C VAL A 196 -17.36 -8.89 -17.06
N SER A 197 -17.78 -8.45 -18.25
CA SER A 197 -17.37 -9.06 -19.53
C SER A 197 -16.24 -8.24 -20.18
N THR A 198 -15.60 -8.79 -21.22
CA THR A 198 -14.64 -8.05 -22.05
C THR A 198 -15.22 -6.77 -22.61
N GLY A 199 -16.52 -6.76 -22.96
CA GLY A 199 -17.24 -5.58 -23.44
C GLY A 199 -17.40 -4.49 -22.38
N VAL A 200 -17.62 -4.87 -21.12
CA VAL A 200 -17.74 -3.92 -19.99
C VAL A 200 -16.42 -3.17 -19.79
N VAL A 201 -15.29 -3.89 -19.72
CA VAL A 201 -13.97 -3.26 -19.52
C VAL A 201 -13.58 -2.46 -20.76
N TRP A 202 -13.77 -3.01 -21.96
CA TRP A 202 -13.43 -2.30 -23.21
C TRP A 202 -14.23 -1.02 -23.40
N GLY A 203 -15.53 -1.05 -23.08
CA GLY A 203 -16.43 0.09 -23.15
C GLY A 203 -16.27 1.08 -21.99
N LYS A 204 -15.50 0.72 -20.97
CA LYS A 204 -15.31 1.50 -19.73
C LYS A 204 -16.66 1.83 -19.06
N PHE A 205 -17.52 0.81 -18.90
CA PHE A 205 -18.80 1.00 -18.21
C PHE A 205 -18.58 1.12 -16.71
N THR A 206 -18.24 2.35 -16.28
CA THR A 206 -17.81 2.65 -14.92
C THR A 206 -18.83 2.27 -13.86
N ASP A 207 -20.12 2.44 -14.11
CA ASP A 207 -21.17 2.06 -13.14
C ASP A 207 -21.15 0.55 -12.81
N VAL A 208 -20.87 -0.28 -13.82
CA VAL A 208 -20.75 -1.74 -13.63
C VAL A 208 -19.43 -2.09 -12.93
N LEU A 209 -18.35 -1.40 -13.31
CA LEU A 209 -17.04 -1.61 -12.70
C LEU A 209 -17.00 -1.11 -11.25
N ASP A 210 -17.71 -0.02 -10.91
CA ASP A 210 -17.89 0.44 -9.52
C ASP A 210 -18.52 -0.68 -8.69
N GLN A 211 -19.65 -1.24 -9.15
CA GLN A 211 -20.33 -2.34 -8.47
C GLN A 211 -19.44 -3.60 -8.32
N ALA A 212 -18.70 -3.97 -9.37
CA ALA A 212 -17.81 -5.12 -9.31
C ALA A 212 -16.59 -4.91 -8.41
N SER A 213 -16.16 -3.65 -8.25
CA SER A 213 -15.01 -3.28 -7.44
C SER A 213 -15.32 -3.22 -5.93
N ASP A 214 -16.58 -3.05 -5.54
CA ASP A 214 -17.01 -2.93 -4.13
C ASP A 214 -16.55 -4.13 -3.27
N ARG A 215 -16.58 -5.35 -3.82
CA ARG A 215 -16.17 -6.56 -3.10
C ARG A 215 -14.68 -6.60 -2.73
N TYR A 216 -13.85 -5.82 -3.42
CA TYR A 216 -12.40 -5.78 -3.22
C TYR A 216 -11.95 -4.74 -2.18
N ASP A 217 -12.86 -3.94 -1.66
CA ASP A 217 -12.54 -2.82 -0.75
C ASP A 217 -11.41 -1.94 -1.31
N ALA A 218 -11.45 -1.71 -2.63
CA ALA A 218 -10.44 -0.92 -3.32
C ALA A 218 -10.82 0.56 -3.29
N GLY A 219 -9.89 1.41 -2.88
CA GLY A 219 -10.12 2.87 -2.83
C GLY A 219 -10.13 3.55 -4.19
N GLN A 220 -9.65 2.86 -5.23
CA GLN A 220 -9.65 3.30 -6.62
C GLN A 220 -9.43 2.11 -7.56
N TYR A 221 -9.67 2.31 -8.85
CA TYR A 221 -9.30 1.31 -9.84
C TYR A 221 -8.75 1.91 -11.14
N LEU A 222 -7.95 1.10 -11.82
CA LEU A 222 -7.47 1.31 -13.18
C LEU A 222 -8.31 0.52 -14.17
N VAL A 223 -8.69 1.13 -15.29
CA VAL A 223 -9.27 0.42 -16.44
C VAL A 223 -8.30 0.51 -17.60
N GLY A 224 -7.76 -0.64 -18.02
CA GLY A 224 -6.87 -0.77 -19.18
C GLY A 224 -7.57 -1.41 -20.37
N ARG A 225 -7.45 -0.82 -21.55
CA ARG A 225 -7.87 -1.45 -22.81
C ARG A 225 -6.77 -1.31 -23.84
N PHE A 226 -6.21 -2.43 -24.28
CA PHE A 226 -5.05 -2.42 -25.16
C PHE A 226 -5.20 -3.44 -26.27
N SER A 227 -4.94 -3.01 -27.51
CA SER A 227 -4.68 -3.90 -28.63
C SER A 227 -3.21 -4.31 -28.62
N VAL A 228 -2.95 -5.59 -28.81
CA VAL A 228 -1.61 -6.19 -28.77
C VAL A 228 -1.17 -6.54 -30.17
N GLN A 229 0.03 -6.11 -30.52
CA GLN A 229 0.69 -6.49 -31.78
C GLN A 229 2.01 -7.19 -31.44
N GLU A 230 2.29 -8.27 -32.15
CA GLU A 230 3.58 -8.94 -32.06
C GLU A 230 4.45 -8.59 -33.26
N ILE A 231 5.63 -8.02 -33.01
CA ILE A 231 6.59 -7.63 -34.04
C ILE A 231 7.95 -8.23 -33.67
N LEU A 232 8.46 -9.12 -34.50
CA LEU A 232 9.75 -9.81 -34.31
C LEU A 232 9.83 -10.58 -32.97
N GLY A 233 8.73 -11.13 -32.48
CA GLY A 233 8.65 -11.86 -31.20
C GLY A 233 8.48 -10.96 -29.96
N GLU A 234 8.42 -9.65 -30.15
CA GLU A 234 8.14 -8.71 -29.07
C GLU A 234 6.70 -8.21 -29.13
N ARG A 235 6.06 -8.07 -27.98
CA ARG A 235 4.67 -7.63 -27.83
C ARG A 235 4.61 -6.14 -27.55
N PHE A 236 3.84 -5.43 -28.40
CA PHE A 236 3.61 -3.98 -28.28
C PHE A 236 2.13 -3.72 -28.01
N PHE A 237 1.88 -2.86 -27.05
CA PHE A 237 0.55 -2.51 -26.58
C PHE A 237 0.19 -1.09 -27.03
N THR A 238 -1.01 -0.95 -27.60
CA THR A 238 -1.57 0.35 -27.99
C THR A 238 -2.97 0.46 -27.42
N GLY A 239 -3.21 1.49 -26.62
CA GLY A 239 -4.51 1.66 -25.95
C GLY A 239 -4.48 2.74 -24.89
N GLU A 240 -5.29 2.62 -23.88
CA GLU A 240 -5.36 3.64 -22.83
C GLU A 240 -5.58 3.05 -21.44
N TRP A 241 -5.11 3.80 -20.45
CA TRP A 241 -5.51 3.70 -19.06
C TRP A 241 -6.54 4.76 -18.72
N LEU A 242 -7.51 4.38 -17.88
CA LEU A 242 -8.39 5.26 -17.15
C LEU A 242 -8.20 4.97 -15.65
N VAL A 243 -7.93 5.99 -14.86
CA VAL A 243 -8.00 5.94 -13.39
C VAL A 243 -9.36 6.45 -12.95
N ARG A 244 -10.05 5.66 -12.14
CA ARG A 244 -11.27 6.05 -11.44
C ARG A 244 -10.97 6.19 -9.96
N SER A 245 -11.10 7.41 -9.42
CA SER A 245 -10.86 7.74 -8.02
C SER A 245 -11.89 8.76 -7.50
N GLU A 246 -11.94 8.99 -6.20
CA GLU A 246 -12.77 10.05 -5.62
C GLU A 246 -12.46 11.45 -6.18
N GLY A 247 -11.22 11.66 -6.64
CA GLY A 247 -10.79 12.91 -7.27
C GLY A 247 -11.29 13.10 -8.70
N GLY A 248 -11.97 12.11 -9.27
CA GLY A 248 -12.46 12.09 -10.64
C GLY A 248 -11.69 11.16 -11.56
N ASP A 249 -12.09 11.14 -12.82
CA ASP A 249 -11.56 10.25 -13.84
C ASP A 249 -10.43 10.93 -14.61
N THR A 250 -9.31 10.22 -14.79
CA THR A 250 -8.17 10.66 -15.59
C THR A 250 -7.80 9.57 -16.58
N SER A 251 -7.60 9.91 -17.87
CA SER A 251 -7.20 8.94 -18.87
C SER A 251 -5.93 9.34 -19.62
N ARG A 252 -5.20 8.33 -20.09
CA ARG A 252 -3.98 8.50 -20.87
C ARG A 252 -3.85 7.44 -21.95
N PHE A 253 -3.67 7.89 -23.18
CA PHE A 253 -3.42 7.01 -24.33
C PHE A 253 -1.93 6.68 -24.47
N ILE A 254 -1.62 5.41 -24.79
CA ILE A 254 -0.28 4.86 -24.96
C ILE A 254 -0.21 4.21 -26.34
N ARG A 255 0.89 4.37 -27.05
CA ARG A 255 1.08 3.82 -28.39
C ARG A 255 2.37 3.02 -28.48
N GLY A 256 2.24 1.74 -28.86
CA GLY A 256 3.38 0.90 -29.23
C GLY A 256 4.42 0.74 -28.12
N ALA A 257 3.98 0.57 -26.86
CA ALA A 257 4.85 0.37 -25.70
C ALA A 257 4.89 -1.10 -25.31
N ASP A 258 5.99 -1.53 -24.69
CA ASP A 258 6.07 -2.81 -24.00
C ASP A 258 5.21 -2.83 -22.73
N ILE A 259 5.01 -4.02 -22.14
CA ILE A 259 4.16 -4.19 -20.98
C ILE A 259 4.71 -3.48 -19.73
N ASP A 260 6.02 -3.39 -19.57
CA ASP A 260 6.65 -2.74 -18.42
C ASP A 260 6.39 -1.22 -18.47
N THR A 261 6.49 -0.62 -19.64
CA THR A 261 6.15 0.79 -19.88
C THR A 261 4.66 1.04 -19.65
N VAL A 262 3.78 0.16 -20.17
CA VAL A 262 2.33 0.25 -19.97
C VAL A 262 1.99 0.18 -18.48
N ALA A 263 2.53 -0.79 -17.76
CA ALA A 263 2.32 -0.97 -16.33
C ALA A 263 2.82 0.26 -15.54
N SER A 264 4.04 0.72 -15.82
CA SER A 264 4.62 1.89 -15.13
C SER A 264 3.74 3.14 -15.28
N ILE A 265 3.26 3.42 -16.49
CA ILE A 265 2.39 4.57 -16.74
C ILE A 265 1.07 4.45 -15.99
N GLY A 266 0.42 3.27 -16.02
CA GLY A 266 -0.84 3.05 -15.30
C GLY A 266 -0.68 3.23 -13.79
N ILE A 267 0.36 2.63 -13.23
CA ILE A 267 0.66 2.73 -11.80
C ILE A 267 1.03 4.16 -11.38
N ASP A 268 1.79 4.90 -12.20
CA ASP A 268 2.08 6.31 -11.93
C ASP A 268 0.82 7.17 -11.92
N MET A 269 -0.11 6.92 -12.86
CA MET A 269 -1.41 7.60 -12.89
C MET A 269 -2.24 7.28 -11.64
N ALA A 270 -2.33 6.01 -11.25
CA ALA A 270 -3.04 5.59 -10.04
C ALA A 270 -2.42 6.20 -8.78
N ALA A 271 -1.09 6.20 -8.67
CA ALA A 271 -0.39 6.82 -7.56
C ALA A 271 -0.69 8.33 -7.47
N GLN A 272 -0.72 9.04 -8.61
CA GLN A 272 -1.02 10.47 -8.63
C GLN A 272 -2.45 10.75 -8.15
N GLY A 273 -3.43 9.91 -8.51
CA GLY A 273 -4.82 10.05 -8.06
C GLY A 273 -4.96 9.97 -6.54
N VAL A 274 -4.08 9.23 -5.87
CA VAL A 274 -4.07 9.08 -4.40
C VAL A 274 -3.22 10.15 -3.71
N LEU A 275 -2.11 10.56 -4.33
CA LEU A 275 -1.13 11.46 -3.71
C LEU A 275 -1.73 12.79 -3.26
N ASP A 276 -2.57 13.40 -4.09
CA ASP A 276 -3.13 14.73 -3.82
C ASP A 276 -3.94 14.77 -2.52
N GLN A 277 -4.50 13.65 -2.09
CA GLN A 277 -5.29 13.52 -0.87
C GLN A 277 -4.46 13.09 0.34
N HIS A 278 -3.42 12.27 0.14
CA HIS A 278 -2.68 11.57 1.20
C HIS A 278 -1.25 12.12 1.42
N LEU A 279 -0.84 13.14 0.67
CA LEU A 279 0.50 13.70 0.77
C LEU A 279 0.55 14.80 1.83
N VAL A 280 1.41 14.63 2.83
CA VAL A 280 1.67 15.63 3.86
C VAL A 280 3.03 16.29 3.59
N PHE A 281 3.02 17.60 3.34
CA PHE A 281 4.23 18.37 3.13
C PHE A 281 4.86 18.78 4.48
N ALA A 282 6.14 18.50 4.65
CA ALA A 282 6.87 18.73 5.90
C ALA A 282 7.34 20.19 6.10
N ASP A 283 6.58 21.18 5.60
CA ASP A 283 7.03 22.58 5.57
C ASP A 283 7.07 23.24 6.94
N ALA A 284 6.10 22.96 7.80
CA ALA A 284 6.06 23.50 9.16
C ALA A 284 5.22 22.59 10.06
N LEU A 285 5.77 22.25 11.23
CA LEU A 285 4.99 21.58 12.27
C LEU A 285 3.91 22.54 12.79
N ARG A 286 2.69 22.03 12.85
CA ARG A 286 1.52 22.70 13.41
C ARG A 286 1.06 21.93 14.64
N GLN A 287 0.46 22.65 15.56
CA GLN A 287 -0.14 22.07 16.74
C GLN A 287 -1.65 21.99 16.55
N HIS A 288 -2.19 20.78 16.57
CA HIS A 288 -3.61 20.53 16.50
C HIS A 288 -4.11 20.00 17.84
N GLU A 289 -5.28 20.43 18.23
CA GLU A 289 -5.96 19.91 19.40
C GLU A 289 -7.05 18.95 18.95
N LEU A 290 -6.91 17.66 19.30
CA LEU A 290 -7.91 16.63 19.04
C LEU A 290 -8.70 16.32 20.31
N VAL A 291 -10.02 16.24 20.19
CA VAL A 291 -10.91 15.81 21.27
C VAL A 291 -11.51 14.46 20.88
N VAL A 292 -11.08 13.41 21.57
CA VAL A 292 -11.40 12.03 21.24
C VAL A 292 -12.17 11.38 22.40
N SER A 293 -13.37 10.88 22.10
CA SER A 293 -14.20 10.11 23.03
C SER A 293 -14.10 8.61 22.79
N GLY A 294 -14.71 7.79 23.65
CA GLY A 294 -14.70 6.33 23.54
C GLY A 294 -13.52 5.66 24.25
N ILE A 295 -12.82 6.37 25.14
CA ILE A 295 -11.69 5.85 25.91
C ILE A 295 -12.21 5.35 27.26
N ASN A 296 -12.58 4.08 27.31
CA ASN A 296 -13.24 3.50 28.47
C ASN A 296 -12.28 2.81 29.45
N ASP A 297 -11.08 2.49 29.01
CA ASP A 297 -10.07 1.78 29.81
C ASP A 297 -8.64 2.14 29.40
N ILE A 298 -7.67 1.61 30.13
CA ILE A 298 -6.24 1.85 29.89
C ILE A 298 -5.76 1.24 28.57
N ARG A 299 -6.39 0.18 28.08
CA ARG A 299 -6.03 -0.44 26.78
C ARG A 299 -6.44 0.46 25.65
N ALA A 300 -7.65 1.00 25.67
CA ALA A 300 -8.12 1.97 24.69
C ALA A 300 -7.22 3.21 24.68
N TYR A 301 -6.78 3.69 25.85
CA TYR A 301 -5.84 4.79 26.00
C TYR A 301 -4.48 4.47 25.35
N SER A 302 -3.85 3.36 25.72
CA SER A 302 -2.54 2.98 25.17
C SER A 302 -2.64 2.75 23.67
N SER A 303 -3.67 2.02 23.20
CA SER A 303 -3.88 1.75 21.78
C SER A 303 -4.07 3.01 20.96
N LEU A 304 -4.77 4.03 21.50
CA LEU A 304 -4.91 5.32 20.83
C LEU A 304 -3.58 6.05 20.73
N LEU A 305 -2.79 6.12 21.80
CA LEU A 305 -1.50 6.81 21.77
C LEU A 305 -0.50 6.10 20.87
N ASP A 306 -0.40 4.77 20.97
CA ASP A 306 0.48 3.96 20.11
C ASP A 306 0.12 4.15 18.64
N TYR A 307 -1.18 4.16 18.34
CA TYR A 307 -1.64 4.41 16.98
C TYR A 307 -1.25 5.80 16.49
N LEU A 308 -1.56 6.87 17.22
CA LEU A 308 -1.22 8.24 16.81
C LEU A 308 0.28 8.44 16.64
N GLN A 309 1.09 7.86 17.53
CA GLN A 309 2.55 7.91 17.45
C GLN A 309 3.12 7.09 16.28
N SER A 310 2.40 6.07 15.83
CA SER A 310 2.79 5.25 14.67
C SER A 310 2.62 5.96 13.34
N LEU A 311 1.75 7.00 13.29
CA LEU A 311 1.47 7.73 12.06
C LEU A 311 2.71 8.49 11.55
N GLU A 312 3.07 8.30 10.29
CA GLU A 312 4.29 8.88 9.72
C GLU A 312 4.31 10.40 9.71
N PHE A 313 3.15 11.02 9.59
CA PHE A 313 2.98 12.46 9.55
C PHE A 313 2.80 13.10 10.94
N VAL A 314 2.73 12.29 12.01
CA VAL A 314 2.68 12.77 13.40
C VAL A 314 4.09 12.78 13.97
N ASP A 315 4.47 13.90 14.58
CA ASP A 315 5.78 14.08 15.19
C ASP A 315 5.76 13.79 16.69
N ASP A 316 4.73 14.28 17.38
CA ASP A 316 4.55 14.10 18.82
C ASP A 316 3.07 14.19 19.20
N VAL A 317 2.70 13.48 20.27
CA VAL A 317 1.35 13.48 20.84
C VAL A 317 1.45 13.71 22.35
N MET A 318 0.78 14.74 22.84
CA MET A 318 0.75 15.09 24.25
C MET A 318 -0.68 15.09 24.79
N LEU A 319 -0.90 14.42 25.91
CA LEU A 319 -2.15 14.50 26.65
C LEU A 319 -2.28 15.87 27.33
N LEU A 320 -3.34 16.61 27.01
CA LEU A 320 -3.65 17.89 27.66
C LEU A 320 -4.58 17.71 28.85
N SER A 321 -5.64 16.92 28.68
CA SER A 321 -6.58 16.60 29.78
C SER A 321 -7.37 15.35 29.46
N MET A 322 -7.88 14.73 30.51
CA MET A 322 -8.81 13.60 30.44
C MET A 322 -10.03 13.92 31.30
N HIS A 323 -11.22 13.75 30.74
CA HIS A 323 -12.48 13.90 31.46
C HIS A 323 -13.42 12.75 31.09
N GLN A 324 -13.78 11.95 32.10
CA GLN A 324 -14.56 10.72 31.88
C GLN A 324 -13.93 9.82 30.82
N ASN A 325 -14.59 9.61 29.67
CA ASN A 325 -14.14 8.80 28.54
C ASN A 325 -13.63 9.64 27.36
N THR A 326 -13.31 10.91 27.59
CA THR A 326 -12.87 11.86 26.55
C THR A 326 -11.48 12.39 26.86
N LEU A 327 -10.60 12.32 25.87
CA LEU A 327 -9.25 12.86 25.91
C LEU A 327 -9.14 14.13 25.06
N ARG A 328 -8.40 15.11 25.58
CA ARG A 328 -7.89 16.24 24.79
C ARG A 328 -6.41 16.00 24.56
N LEU A 329 -6.02 15.90 23.32
CA LEU A 329 -4.67 15.62 22.89
C LEU A 329 -4.14 16.81 22.08
N ARG A 330 -2.88 17.12 22.25
CA ARG A 330 -2.13 17.99 21.33
C ARG A 330 -1.33 17.10 20.41
N VAL A 331 -1.53 17.26 19.11
CA VAL A 331 -0.82 16.51 18.07
C VAL A 331 0.04 17.49 17.29
N ASN A 332 1.34 17.27 17.28
CA ASN A 332 2.28 18.00 16.45
C ASN A 332 2.44 17.28 15.12
N THR A 333 2.07 17.94 14.02
CA THR A 333 2.12 17.36 12.68
C THR A 333 2.33 18.43 11.62
N ALA A 334 2.85 18.04 10.47
CA ALA A 334 2.91 18.90 9.28
C ALA A 334 1.59 18.93 8.49
N ALA A 335 0.65 18.02 8.78
CA ALA A 335 -0.66 18.00 8.15
C ALA A 335 -1.47 19.26 8.48
N THR A 336 -2.31 19.72 7.56
CA THR A 336 -3.33 20.72 7.84
C THR A 336 -4.50 20.10 8.63
N ASP A 337 -5.33 20.92 9.28
CA ASP A 337 -6.53 20.41 10.00
C ASP A 337 -7.38 19.49 9.12
N LYS A 338 -7.67 19.94 7.89
CA LYS A 338 -8.47 19.17 6.95
C LYS A 338 -7.81 17.83 6.59
N GLN A 339 -6.51 17.83 6.33
CA GLN A 339 -5.77 16.59 6.03
C GLN A 339 -5.73 15.65 7.24
N LEU A 340 -5.41 16.18 8.43
CA LEU A 340 -5.38 15.37 9.65
C LEU A 340 -6.74 14.70 9.91
N HIS A 341 -7.83 15.44 9.79
CA HIS A 341 -9.19 14.93 9.97
C HIS A 341 -9.54 13.85 8.94
N SER A 342 -9.22 14.07 7.66
CA SER A 342 -9.47 13.08 6.60
C SER A 342 -8.69 11.80 6.86
N LEU A 343 -7.37 11.92 7.05
CA LEU A 343 -6.48 10.78 7.26
C LEU A 343 -6.86 9.93 8.48
N LEU A 344 -7.31 10.56 9.59
CA LEU A 344 -7.75 9.85 10.78
C LEU A 344 -9.07 9.07 10.55
N VAL A 345 -10.00 9.63 9.77
CA VAL A 345 -11.28 8.98 9.46
C VAL A 345 -11.10 7.84 8.46
N ASP A 346 -10.26 8.04 7.42
CA ASP A 346 -10.02 7.06 6.37
C ASP A 346 -9.44 5.74 6.91
N ASP A 347 -8.78 5.80 8.07
CA ASP A 347 -8.27 4.60 8.74
C ASP A 347 -9.37 3.72 9.37
N GLY A 348 -10.59 4.25 9.54
CA GLY A 348 -11.71 3.54 10.15
C GLY A 348 -11.58 3.31 11.66
N ARG A 349 -10.46 3.70 12.28
CA ARG A 349 -10.27 3.67 13.75
C ARG A 349 -10.91 4.88 14.44
N PHE A 350 -11.07 5.96 13.69
CA PHE A 350 -11.82 7.13 14.13
C PHE A 350 -13.14 7.23 13.38
N ALA A 351 -14.21 7.48 14.13
CA ALA A 351 -15.47 7.94 13.56
C ALA A 351 -15.65 9.40 13.92
N ARG A 352 -16.27 10.18 13.05
CA ARG A 352 -16.72 11.53 13.44
C ARG A 352 -17.73 11.41 14.55
N ALA A 353 -17.55 12.20 15.60
CA ALA A 353 -18.55 12.29 16.64
C ALA A 353 -19.84 12.90 16.06
N PRO A 354 -21.04 12.41 16.45
CA PRO A 354 -22.28 13.05 16.07
C PRO A 354 -22.27 14.50 16.55
N GLU A 355 -22.67 15.45 15.70
CA GLU A 355 -22.82 16.84 16.09
C GLU A 355 -23.74 16.93 17.30
N ALA A 356 -23.23 17.46 18.40
CA ALA A 356 -24.04 17.67 19.60
C ALA A 356 -25.09 18.73 19.32
N ALA A 357 -26.32 18.31 19.06
CA ALA A 357 -27.46 19.20 18.91
C ALA A 357 -27.67 19.94 20.25
N GLY A 358 -27.38 21.26 20.29
CA GLY A 358 -27.79 22.13 21.37
C GLY A 358 -26.71 22.56 22.38
N VAL A 359 -25.45 22.63 22.03
CA VAL A 359 -24.44 23.27 22.89
C VAL A 359 -24.44 24.78 22.63
N GLU A 360 -24.83 25.55 23.65
CA GLU A 360 -24.76 27.03 23.59
C GLU A 360 -23.31 27.52 23.34
N PRO A 361 -23.15 28.62 22.57
CA PRO A 361 -21.82 29.22 22.33
C PRO A 361 -21.32 29.87 23.62
N GLY A 362 -20.56 29.14 24.41
CA GLY A 362 -20.03 29.60 25.71
C GLY A 362 -19.47 28.51 26.60
N ALA A 363 -19.74 27.26 26.37
CA ALA A 363 -19.19 26.15 27.14
C ALA A 363 -17.71 25.95 26.83
N ARG A 364 -16.85 26.13 27.83
CA ARG A 364 -15.37 26.03 27.75
C ARG A 364 -14.82 24.62 27.40
N ALA A 365 -15.66 23.61 27.20
CA ALA A 365 -15.25 22.29 26.79
C ALA A 365 -15.61 22.10 25.30
N LYS A 366 -14.57 22.01 24.45
CA LYS A 366 -14.78 21.65 23.04
C LYS A 366 -15.45 20.28 22.97
N ALA A 367 -16.54 20.15 22.24
CA ALA A 367 -17.24 18.87 22.06
C ALA A 367 -16.29 17.84 21.41
N PRO A 368 -16.45 16.53 21.68
CA PRO A 368 -15.62 15.53 21.02
C PRO A 368 -15.79 15.59 19.50
N GLU A 369 -14.67 15.61 18.80
CA GLU A 369 -14.62 15.64 17.33
C GLU A 369 -14.61 14.22 16.76
N PHE A 370 -14.05 13.28 17.53
CA PHE A 370 -13.87 11.90 17.12
C PHE A 370 -14.30 10.92 18.21
N VAL A 371 -14.71 9.75 17.77
CA VAL A 371 -14.93 8.56 18.60
C VAL A 371 -13.88 7.51 18.24
N TRP A 372 -13.09 7.08 19.22
CA TRP A 372 -12.12 5.99 19.05
C TRP A 372 -12.81 4.64 19.01
N ARG A 373 -12.47 3.83 18.01
CA ARG A 373 -12.95 2.46 17.86
C ARG A 373 -11.78 1.51 18.08
N VAL A 374 -11.81 0.80 19.20
CA VAL A 374 -10.89 -0.33 19.40
C VAL A 374 -11.32 -1.41 18.42
N ARG A 375 -10.46 -1.80 17.48
CA ARG A 375 -10.69 -3.03 16.73
C ARG A 375 -10.49 -4.20 17.69
N SER A 376 -11.56 -4.97 17.88
CA SER A 376 -11.56 -6.23 18.64
C SER A 376 -10.83 -7.33 17.89
#